data_5a9bf0f7997a027339beebe71f7c0e91
#
_entry.id   5a9bf0f7997a027339beebe71f7c0e91
#
_cell.length_a   1.000
_cell.length_b   1.000
_cell.length_c   1.000
_cell.angle_alpha   90.00
_cell.angle_beta   90.00
_cell.angle_gamma   90.00
#
_symmetry.space_group_name_H-M   'P 1'
#
loop_
_entity.id
_entity.type
_entity.pdbx_description
1 polymer ?
#
loop_
_entity_poly.entity_id
_entity_poly.type
_entity_poly.pdbx_seq_one_letter_code
_entity_poly.pdbx_strand_id
1 'polypeptide(L)'
;MTLMQFRTHYQRAGAVLTFSLALALPVAAQNNTSARAASAPSVSTSSAPAMTTESNAPLFYRQLVPFDAQTHGRLALPAAAPDYRFAAHANVIPLVAGEVAVALKYYPIVFVNAGDGGKGAVPKLSVLVGAGDGHNLYVEADGQWRAQTYIPAYVRRYPFHVLRVQGRDEAMLGIDIAAPWINAGGSPLFEADGKPSARLEQLRAFAQDFHHQGEVTETLVKQLQEAGVLEASGLSIAPQGGGEPRQIGGFMVVSPAKLHALDATTVYRLHQSGALALAHGQLLSLSNLNVLNPVTSSAEPSKSAKSKNKSVK
;
A
#
# COMPACT_ATOMS: atom_id res chain seq x y z
N MET A 1 41.59 -17.17 -33.38
CA MET A 1 40.71 -17.53 -32.25
C MET A 1 39.56 -16.58 -32.27
N THR A 2 38.37 -17.08 -32.55
CA THR A 2 37.21 -16.41 -33.13
C THR A 2 36.30 -15.90 -32.02
N LEU A 3 36.02 -14.58 -32.01
CA LEU A 3 34.99 -14.00 -31.16
C LEU A 3 33.63 -14.28 -31.82
N MET A 4 32.79 -15.02 -31.12
CA MET A 4 31.43 -15.36 -31.53
C MET A 4 30.49 -14.23 -31.05
N GLN A 5 29.94 -13.47 -31.99
CA GLN A 5 28.94 -12.43 -31.75
C GLN A 5 27.58 -13.09 -31.56
N PHE A 6 26.97 -12.94 -30.38
CA PHE A 6 25.54 -13.17 -30.18
C PHE A 6 24.77 -11.89 -30.50
N ARG A 7 24.16 -11.84 -31.66
CA ARG A 7 23.09 -10.88 -31.98
C ARG A 7 21.76 -11.51 -31.58
N THR A 8 21.16 -10.99 -30.52
CA THR A 8 19.77 -11.32 -30.17
C THR A 8 18.87 -10.21 -30.73
N HIS A 9 18.01 -10.55 -31.68
CA HIS A 9 16.94 -9.69 -32.18
C HIS A 9 15.86 -9.61 -31.11
N TYR A 10 15.66 -8.42 -30.53
CA TYR A 10 14.46 -8.07 -29.77
C TYR A 10 13.56 -7.25 -30.69
N GLN A 11 12.51 -7.87 -31.22
CA GLN A 11 11.41 -7.15 -31.89
C GLN A 11 10.22 -7.02 -30.94
N ARG A 12 9.99 -5.80 -30.52
CA ARG A 12 8.78 -4.99 -30.37
C ARG A 12 7.51 -5.65 -29.82
N ALA A 13 7.17 -5.31 -28.59
CA ALA A 13 5.82 -4.90 -28.24
C ALA A 13 5.94 -3.56 -27.49
N GLY A 14 5.60 -2.47 -28.16
CA GLY A 14 5.73 -1.12 -27.62
C GLY A 14 4.54 -0.77 -26.76
N ALA A 15 4.75 -0.63 -25.45
CA ALA A 15 3.90 0.18 -24.60
C ALA A 15 4.61 1.53 -24.43
N VAL A 16 4.06 2.58 -25.03
CA VAL A 16 4.56 3.94 -24.86
C VAL A 16 4.09 4.43 -23.50
N LEU A 17 4.98 4.37 -22.52
CA LEU A 17 4.84 5.06 -21.23
C LEU A 17 5.25 6.51 -21.44
N THR A 18 4.29 7.40 -21.69
CA THR A 18 4.54 8.84 -21.71
C THR A 18 4.52 9.36 -20.27
N PHE A 19 5.70 9.71 -19.77
CA PHE A 19 5.85 10.50 -18.56
C PHE A 19 5.57 11.96 -18.90
N SER A 20 4.42 12.48 -18.47
CA SER A 20 4.11 13.92 -18.59
C SER A 20 4.53 14.64 -17.31
N LEU A 21 5.55 15.48 -17.45
CA LEU A 21 5.96 16.44 -16.42
C LEU A 21 4.99 17.64 -16.52
N ALA A 22 4.05 17.76 -15.60
CA ALA A 22 3.15 18.91 -15.52
C ALA A 22 3.80 20.01 -14.67
N LEU A 23 4.21 21.10 -15.32
CA LEU A 23 4.55 22.40 -14.68
C LEU A 23 3.24 23.08 -14.27
N ALA A 24 3.03 23.30 -12.98
CA ALA A 24 1.93 24.12 -12.47
C ALA A 24 2.36 25.60 -12.42
N LEU A 25 1.64 26.45 -13.14
CA LEU A 25 1.68 27.91 -12.99
C LEU A 25 0.58 28.39 -12.02
N PRO A 26 0.80 29.46 -11.25
CA PRO A 26 -0.17 29.94 -10.27
C PRO A 26 -1.25 30.80 -10.93
N VAL A 27 -2.52 30.57 -10.56
CA VAL A 27 -3.63 31.48 -10.88
C VAL A 27 -3.94 32.36 -9.67
N ALA A 28 -4.02 33.64 -9.95
CA ALA A 28 -4.26 34.72 -9.02
C ALA A 28 -5.72 34.74 -8.50
N ALA A 29 -5.85 35.26 -7.28
CA ALA A 29 -7.08 35.54 -6.58
C ALA A 29 -7.93 36.62 -7.24
N GLN A 30 -9.25 36.46 -7.25
CA GLN A 30 -10.20 37.56 -7.35
C GLN A 30 -11.25 37.48 -6.25
N ASN A 31 -11.23 38.56 -5.44
CA ASN A 31 -12.24 38.89 -4.46
C ASN A 31 -13.57 39.26 -5.15
N ASN A 32 -14.71 38.89 -4.58
CA ASN A 32 -15.88 39.74 -4.65
C ASN A 32 -16.78 39.67 -3.41
N THR A 33 -17.19 40.85 -3.00
CA THR A 33 -17.86 41.28 -1.80
C THR A 33 -19.40 41.13 -1.87
N SER A 34 -19.97 40.96 -0.68
CA SER A 34 -21.29 41.47 -0.19
C SER A 34 -22.60 40.94 -0.74
N ALA A 35 -23.45 40.42 0.16
CA ALA A 35 -24.75 41.00 0.48
C ALA A 35 -25.37 40.35 1.74
N ARG A 36 -25.95 41.21 2.56
CA ARG A 36 -26.61 41.08 3.84
C ARG A 36 -28.12 40.84 3.64
N ALA A 37 -28.74 39.90 4.37
CA ALA A 37 -30.13 39.99 4.83
C ALA A 37 -30.45 38.92 5.91
N ALA A 38 -30.81 39.43 7.06
CA ALA A 38 -32.05 39.30 7.82
C ALA A 38 -32.40 37.95 8.47
N SER A 39 -32.53 38.06 9.76
CA SER A 39 -32.89 37.15 10.83
C SER A 39 -34.34 36.68 10.86
N ALA A 40 -34.57 35.42 11.29
CA ALA A 40 -35.74 34.99 12.03
C ALA A 40 -35.38 33.83 12.99
N PRO A 41 -36.02 33.65 14.13
CA PRO A 41 -35.52 32.84 15.24
C PRO A 41 -35.88 31.37 15.11
N SER A 42 -34.92 30.49 15.35
CA SER A 42 -35.13 29.08 15.40
C SER A 42 -35.07 28.51 16.81
N VAL A 43 -35.99 27.66 17.07
CA VAL A 43 -36.26 26.86 18.25
C VAL A 43 -35.05 25.92 18.50
N SER A 44 -34.52 25.96 19.71
CA SER A 44 -33.48 25.09 20.19
C SER A 44 -33.99 23.70 20.47
N THR A 45 -33.66 22.74 19.63
CA THR A 45 -33.65 21.31 19.98
C THR A 45 -32.23 20.92 20.32
N SER A 46 -32.00 20.64 21.60
CA SER A 46 -30.77 20.08 22.11
C SER A 46 -30.55 18.67 21.52
N SER A 47 -29.73 18.58 20.49
CA SER A 47 -29.15 17.32 20.03
C SER A 47 -27.74 17.20 20.61
N ALA A 48 -27.50 16.09 21.31
CA ALA A 48 -26.17 15.71 21.80
C ALA A 48 -25.14 15.80 20.66
N PRO A 49 -23.89 16.21 20.95
CA PRO A 49 -22.88 16.29 19.93
C PRO A 49 -22.58 14.89 19.41
N ALA A 50 -22.95 14.62 18.17
CA ALA A 50 -22.41 13.52 17.41
C ALA A 50 -20.90 13.80 17.29
N MET A 51 -20.09 13.04 18.00
CA MET A 51 -18.65 13.00 17.78
C MET A 51 -18.43 12.41 16.39
N THR A 52 -18.32 13.27 15.38
CA THR A 52 -17.68 12.94 14.12
C THR A 52 -16.20 12.73 14.42
N THR A 53 -15.84 11.52 14.84
CA THR A 53 -14.46 11.04 14.78
C THR A 53 -14.11 10.94 13.30
N GLU A 54 -13.45 11.98 12.76
CA GLU A 54 -12.61 11.78 11.60
C GLU A 54 -11.65 10.66 11.96
N SER A 55 -11.78 9.54 11.24
CA SER A 55 -11.10 8.30 11.59
C SER A 55 -9.61 8.45 11.32
N ASN A 56 -8.85 8.87 12.33
CA ASN A 56 -7.39 8.83 12.34
C ASN A 56 -6.89 7.39 12.62
N ALA A 57 -7.75 6.39 12.36
CA ALA A 57 -7.45 5.00 12.54
C ALA A 57 -6.47 4.52 11.45
N PRO A 58 -5.52 3.63 11.79
CA PRO A 58 -4.67 2.99 10.79
C PRO A 58 -5.49 2.25 9.74
N LEU A 59 -4.95 2.12 8.53
CA LEU A 59 -5.61 1.41 7.43
C LEU A 59 -6.11 0.03 7.89
N PHE A 60 -7.36 -0.33 7.56
CA PHE A 60 -8.12 -1.53 7.95
C PHE A 60 -8.73 -1.53 9.35
N TYR A 61 -8.19 -0.77 10.29
CA TYR A 61 -8.64 -0.79 11.69
C TYR A 61 -9.90 0.05 11.87
N ARG A 62 -10.92 -0.55 12.49
CA ARG A 62 -12.22 0.08 12.73
C ARG A 62 -12.42 0.45 14.19
N GLN A 63 -12.05 -0.46 15.09
CA GLN A 63 -12.21 -0.28 16.54
C GLN A 63 -10.96 -0.79 17.26
N LEU A 64 -9.89 -0.01 17.13
CA LEU A 64 -8.60 -0.33 17.73
C LEU A 64 -8.57 0.08 19.20
N VAL A 65 -8.38 -0.89 20.08
CA VAL A 65 -8.32 -0.70 21.53
C VAL A 65 -7.03 -1.30 22.11
N PRO A 66 -6.55 -0.82 23.27
CA PRO A 66 -5.46 -1.48 24.00
C PRO A 66 -5.82 -2.92 24.32
N PHE A 67 -4.88 -3.83 24.06
CA PHE A 67 -5.08 -5.26 24.32
C PHE A 67 -4.60 -5.62 25.73
N ASP A 68 -5.48 -6.17 26.55
CA ASP A 68 -5.18 -6.61 27.91
C ASP A 68 -5.87 -7.95 28.24
N ALA A 69 -5.30 -8.68 29.20
CA ALA A 69 -5.77 -10.01 29.58
C ALA A 69 -7.13 -10.01 30.31
N GLN A 70 -7.46 -8.93 31.04
CA GLN A 70 -8.70 -8.88 31.83
C GLN A 70 -9.92 -8.72 30.93
N THR A 71 -9.82 -7.80 29.96
CA THR A 71 -10.90 -7.49 29.02
C THR A 71 -10.97 -8.50 27.87
N HIS A 72 -9.79 -8.96 27.37
CA HIS A 72 -9.66 -9.72 26.13
C HIS A 72 -9.26 -11.21 26.35
N GLY A 73 -9.22 -11.67 27.59
CA GLY A 73 -8.75 -13.01 27.96
C GLY A 73 -9.55 -14.17 27.34
N ARG A 74 -10.77 -13.89 26.84
CA ARG A 74 -11.64 -14.90 26.19
C ARG A 74 -11.56 -14.85 24.66
N LEU A 75 -10.81 -13.91 24.09
CA LEU A 75 -10.70 -13.81 22.65
C LEU A 75 -9.99 -15.02 22.05
N ALA A 76 -10.54 -15.51 20.96
CA ALA A 76 -9.98 -16.59 20.17
C ALA A 76 -9.83 -16.16 18.71
N LEU A 77 -8.80 -16.68 18.05
CA LEU A 77 -8.56 -16.45 16.63
C LEU A 77 -8.55 -17.78 15.87
N PRO A 78 -9.11 -17.82 14.65
CA PRO A 78 -9.09 -19.02 13.84
C PRO A 78 -7.67 -19.50 13.55
N ALA A 79 -7.47 -20.79 13.50
CA ALA A 79 -6.19 -21.40 13.16
C ALA A 79 -5.92 -21.37 11.64
N ALA A 80 -6.97 -21.32 10.83
CA ALA A 80 -6.89 -21.27 9.38
C ALA A 80 -6.42 -19.90 8.88
N ALA A 81 -6.00 -19.86 7.62
CA ALA A 81 -5.66 -18.61 6.95
C ALA A 81 -6.83 -17.61 7.04
N PRO A 82 -6.56 -16.36 7.40
CA PRO A 82 -7.61 -15.37 7.54
C PRO A 82 -8.25 -15.07 6.18
N ASP A 83 -9.49 -14.57 6.24
CA ASP A 83 -10.12 -13.93 5.10
C ASP A 83 -9.53 -12.51 4.94
N TYR A 84 -9.02 -12.19 3.76
CA TYR A 84 -8.38 -10.92 3.46
C TYR A 84 -9.36 -9.86 2.90
N ARG A 85 -10.68 -10.10 2.91
CA ARG A 85 -11.70 -9.13 2.45
C ARG A 85 -11.63 -7.78 3.17
N PHE A 86 -11.07 -7.72 4.38
CA PHE A 86 -10.81 -6.46 5.08
C PHE A 86 -9.87 -5.53 4.30
N ALA A 87 -9.01 -6.08 3.44
CA ALA A 87 -8.09 -5.33 2.58
C ALA A 87 -8.59 -5.16 1.14
N ALA A 88 -9.79 -5.66 0.80
CA ALA A 88 -10.30 -5.68 -0.58
C ALA A 88 -10.47 -4.30 -1.22
N HIS A 89 -10.62 -3.26 -0.41
CA HIS A 89 -10.81 -1.89 -0.90
C HIS A 89 -9.56 -1.01 -0.82
N ALA A 90 -8.41 -1.58 -0.47
CA ALA A 90 -7.16 -0.84 -0.44
C ALA A 90 -6.56 -0.69 -1.84
N ASN A 91 -6.13 0.51 -2.21
CA ASN A 91 -5.29 0.73 -3.38
C ASN A 91 -3.81 0.73 -3.04
N VAL A 92 -3.49 1.04 -1.77
CA VAL A 92 -2.13 1.22 -1.27
C VAL A 92 -2.02 0.55 0.10
N ILE A 93 -0.92 -0.16 0.33
CA ILE A 93 -0.64 -0.83 1.61
C ILE A 93 0.76 -0.42 2.09
N PRO A 94 0.92 0.00 3.37
CA PRO A 94 2.23 0.30 3.93
C PRO A 94 3.19 -0.90 3.86
N LEU A 95 4.47 -0.60 3.59
CA LEU A 95 5.55 -1.56 3.50
C LEU A 95 6.70 -1.14 4.42
N VAL A 96 7.46 -2.08 4.94
CA VAL A 96 8.73 -1.79 5.63
C VAL A 96 9.93 -2.15 4.73
N ALA A 97 11.07 -1.49 4.95
CA ALA A 97 12.25 -1.63 4.10
C ALA A 97 12.76 -3.09 4.04
N GLY A 98 12.63 -3.84 5.13
CA GLY A 98 12.99 -5.26 5.19
C GLY A 98 12.19 -6.16 4.24
N GLU A 99 11.02 -5.71 3.78
CA GLU A 99 10.18 -6.46 2.85
C GLU A 99 10.50 -6.19 1.37
N VAL A 100 11.26 -5.13 1.07
CA VAL A 100 11.47 -4.67 -0.32
C VAL A 100 12.01 -5.76 -1.21
N ALA A 101 12.99 -6.54 -0.74
CA ALA A 101 13.63 -7.60 -1.52
C ALA A 101 12.66 -8.71 -2.00
N VAL A 102 11.59 -8.95 -1.27
CA VAL A 102 10.54 -9.90 -1.67
C VAL A 102 9.39 -9.20 -2.37
N ALA A 103 8.96 -8.03 -1.88
CA ALA A 103 7.82 -7.29 -2.39
C ALA A 103 8.04 -6.78 -3.83
N LEU A 104 9.28 -6.37 -4.18
CA LEU A 104 9.62 -5.86 -5.52
C LEU A 104 9.36 -6.86 -6.65
N LYS A 105 9.18 -8.15 -6.34
CA LYS A 105 8.86 -9.19 -7.32
C LYS A 105 7.40 -9.18 -7.75
N TYR A 106 6.53 -8.57 -6.95
CA TYR A 106 5.08 -8.67 -7.10
C TYR A 106 4.38 -7.32 -7.20
N TYR A 107 4.94 -6.25 -6.60
CA TYR A 107 4.27 -4.98 -6.42
C TYR A 107 5.10 -3.81 -6.95
N PRO A 108 4.45 -2.81 -7.55
CA PRO A 108 5.06 -1.48 -7.64
C PRO A 108 5.20 -0.90 -6.22
N ILE A 109 6.40 -0.49 -5.84
CA ILE A 109 6.70 0.17 -4.58
C ILE A 109 6.76 1.67 -4.82
N VAL A 110 6.15 2.46 -3.94
CA VAL A 110 6.05 3.91 -4.03
C VAL A 110 6.22 4.55 -2.65
N PHE A 111 6.42 5.87 -2.63
CA PHE A 111 6.41 6.66 -1.41
C PHE A 111 5.14 7.52 -1.41
N VAL A 112 4.27 7.34 -0.41
CA VAL A 112 2.98 8.03 -0.31
C VAL A 112 3.07 9.12 0.75
N ASN A 113 2.66 10.34 0.41
CA ASN A 113 2.55 11.39 1.40
C ASN A 113 1.50 11.02 2.46
N ALA A 114 1.84 11.12 3.72
CA ALA A 114 0.88 10.95 4.80
C ALA A 114 -0.09 12.15 4.79
N GLY A 115 -1.37 11.88 4.56
CA GLY A 115 -2.55 12.76 4.55
C GLY A 115 -2.33 14.27 4.59
N ASP A 116 -2.48 14.86 5.74
CA ASP A 116 -2.27 16.27 6.10
C ASP A 116 -0.79 16.62 6.39
N GLY A 117 0.13 15.81 5.84
CA GLY A 117 1.57 15.98 6.00
C GLY A 117 2.01 17.41 5.71
N GLY A 118 2.20 18.19 6.77
CA GLY A 118 2.79 19.53 6.69
C GLY A 118 4.09 19.52 5.88
N LYS A 119 4.55 20.67 5.42
CA LYS A 119 5.84 20.78 4.71
C LYS A 119 6.93 20.04 5.49
N GLY A 120 7.49 18.97 4.87
CA GLY A 120 8.59 18.20 5.47
C GLY A 120 8.18 16.86 6.09
N ALA A 121 6.92 16.45 6.06
CA ALA A 121 6.52 15.09 6.48
C ALA A 121 7.25 14.03 5.66
N VAL A 122 7.73 12.99 6.34
CA VAL A 122 8.40 11.87 5.68
C VAL A 122 7.37 10.99 4.97
N PRO A 123 7.49 10.76 3.65
CA PRO A 123 6.58 9.89 2.92
C PRO A 123 6.64 8.45 3.45
N LYS A 124 5.53 7.73 3.39
CA LYS A 124 5.45 6.33 3.81
C LYS A 124 5.77 5.39 2.64
N LEU A 125 6.73 4.49 2.85
CA LEU A 125 7.00 3.41 1.90
C LEU A 125 5.77 2.52 1.79
N SER A 126 5.31 2.23 0.57
CA SER A 126 4.05 1.52 0.33
C SER A 126 4.10 0.71 -0.96
N VAL A 127 3.23 -0.27 -1.09
CA VAL A 127 2.97 -1.00 -2.33
C VAL A 127 1.65 -0.56 -2.94
N LEU A 128 1.59 -0.45 -4.27
CA LEU A 128 0.34 -0.28 -4.99
C LEU A 128 -0.28 -1.66 -5.24
N VAL A 129 -1.53 -1.82 -4.79
CA VAL A 129 -2.30 -3.07 -4.92
C VAL A 129 -3.58 -2.89 -5.71
N GLY A 130 -3.92 -1.66 -6.07
CA GLY A 130 -5.12 -1.32 -6.84
C GLY A 130 -4.89 -0.14 -7.78
N ALA A 131 -5.85 0.08 -8.67
CA ALA A 131 -5.81 1.07 -9.74
C ALA A 131 -6.58 2.36 -9.40
N GLY A 132 -6.74 2.70 -8.12
CA GLY A 132 -7.42 3.93 -7.67
C GLY A 132 -8.95 3.85 -7.65
N ASP A 133 -9.53 2.67 -7.83
CA ASP A 133 -10.97 2.41 -7.83
C ASP A 133 -11.49 1.79 -6.53
N GLY A 134 -10.64 1.68 -5.52
CA GLY A 134 -10.98 1.00 -4.27
C GLY A 134 -11.06 -0.52 -4.44
N HIS A 135 -10.34 -1.08 -5.39
CA HIS A 135 -10.26 -2.52 -5.61
C HIS A 135 -8.81 -2.99 -5.48
N ASN A 136 -8.58 -3.89 -4.52
CA ASN A 136 -7.30 -4.57 -4.35
C ASN A 136 -7.22 -5.79 -5.27
N LEU A 137 -6.35 -5.72 -6.26
CA LEU A 137 -6.16 -6.76 -7.28
C LEU A 137 -5.57 -8.07 -6.73
N TYR A 138 -5.16 -8.09 -5.47
CA TYR A 138 -4.55 -9.25 -4.82
C TYR A 138 -5.50 -9.95 -3.83
N VAL A 139 -6.71 -9.43 -3.62
CA VAL A 139 -7.76 -10.11 -2.85
C VAL A 139 -8.75 -10.72 -3.83
N GLU A 140 -8.77 -12.04 -3.92
CA GLU A 140 -9.65 -12.79 -4.81
C GLU A 140 -11.11 -12.78 -4.30
N ALA A 141 -12.07 -13.14 -5.16
CA ALA A 141 -13.49 -13.11 -4.84
C ALA A 141 -13.88 -14.02 -3.65
N ASP A 142 -13.13 -15.09 -3.41
CA ASP A 142 -13.30 -15.98 -2.27
C ASP A 142 -12.71 -15.43 -0.95
N GLY A 143 -12.08 -14.25 -1.01
CA GLY A 143 -11.44 -13.60 0.14
C GLY A 143 -10.00 -14.04 0.37
N GLN A 144 -9.45 -14.91 -0.46
CA GLN A 144 -8.05 -15.30 -0.34
C GLN A 144 -7.13 -14.27 -0.98
N TRP A 145 -5.90 -14.21 -0.48
CA TRP A 145 -4.85 -13.45 -1.14
C TRP A 145 -4.36 -14.22 -2.36
N ARG A 146 -4.09 -13.51 -3.45
CA ARG A 146 -3.64 -14.11 -4.72
C ARG A 146 -2.50 -15.09 -4.48
N ALA A 147 -2.69 -16.32 -4.93
CA ALA A 147 -1.73 -17.40 -4.75
C ALA A 147 -0.35 -17.05 -5.32
N GLN A 148 0.71 -17.54 -4.66
CA GLN A 148 2.11 -17.35 -5.04
C GLN A 148 2.59 -15.90 -5.04
N THR A 149 1.84 -14.96 -4.44
CA THR A 149 2.29 -13.58 -4.21
C THR A 149 2.62 -13.35 -2.73
N TYR A 150 3.50 -12.40 -2.48
CA TYR A 150 3.87 -12.03 -1.12
C TYR A 150 2.73 -11.27 -0.44
N ILE A 151 2.40 -11.62 0.79
CA ILE A 151 1.42 -10.87 1.60
C ILE A 151 2.18 -9.87 2.46
N PRO A 152 1.99 -8.54 2.30
CA PRO A 152 2.68 -7.55 3.10
C PRO A 152 2.49 -7.75 4.61
N ALA A 153 3.52 -7.52 5.41
CA ALA A 153 3.48 -7.69 6.86
C ALA A 153 2.40 -6.81 7.52
N TYR A 154 2.11 -5.65 6.93
CA TYR A 154 1.02 -4.79 7.35
C TYR A 154 -0.34 -5.51 7.31
N VAL A 155 -0.59 -6.34 6.30
CA VAL A 155 -1.80 -7.17 6.17
C VAL A 155 -1.76 -8.33 7.14
N ARG A 156 -0.61 -9.03 7.23
CA ARG A 156 -0.45 -10.22 8.08
C ARG A 156 -0.54 -9.94 9.57
N ARG A 157 -0.20 -8.72 10.03
CA ARG A 157 -0.29 -8.34 11.45
C ARG A 157 -1.72 -8.05 11.91
N TYR A 158 -2.66 -7.78 10.98
CA TYR A 158 -4.03 -7.51 11.35
C TYR A 158 -4.63 -8.74 12.08
N PRO A 159 -5.37 -8.59 13.19
CA PRO A 159 -5.93 -7.36 13.74
C PRO A 159 -5.06 -6.66 14.81
N PHE A 160 -3.79 -7.02 14.98
CA PHE A 160 -2.93 -6.43 15.99
C PHE A 160 -2.21 -5.18 15.48
N HIS A 161 -1.99 -4.24 16.39
CA HIS A 161 -1.26 -3.01 16.16
C HIS A 161 -0.47 -2.61 17.39
N VAL A 162 0.64 -1.92 17.22
CA VAL A 162 1.37 -1.29 18.33
C VAL A 162 0.83 0.12 18.54
N LEU A 163 0.35 0.41 19.75
CA LEU A 163 -0.21 1.71 20.13
C LEU A 163 0.81 2.47 20.97
N ARG A 164 0.98 3.76 20.69
CA ARG A 164 1.60 4.72 21.60
C ARG A 164 0.49 5.44 22.36
N VAL A 165 0.44 5.24 23.66
CA VAL A 165 -0.54 5.88 24.53
C VAL A 165 0.08 7.13 25.11
N GLN A 166 -0.59 8.28 24.95
CA GLN A 166 -0.11 9.54 25.51
C GLN A 166 0.11 9.43 27.02
N GLY A 167 1.28 9.84 27.51
CA GLY A 167 1.67 9.73 28.93
C GLY A 167 2.23 8.37 29.34
N ARG A 168 2.50 7.46 28.40
CA ARG A 168 3.24 6.21 28.64
C ARG A 168 4.43 6.14 27.69
N ASP A 169 5.60 5.84 28.22
CA ASP A 169 6.83 5.68 27.43
C ASP A 169 6.83 4.35 26.66
N GLU A 170 6.11 3.34 27.14
CA GLU A 170 6.06 2.03 26.54
C GLU A 170 4.92 1.90 25.52
N ALA A 171 5.27 1.34 24.36
CA ALA A 171 4.30 0.97 23.34
C ALA A 171 3.48 -0.25 23.79
N MET A 172 2.16 -0.19 23.63
CA MET A 172 1.22 -1.25 24.01
C MET A 172 0.75 -2.01 22.77
N LEU A 173 0.47 -3.32 22.96
CA LEU A 173 -0.26 -4.05 21.93
C LEU A 173 -1.71 -3.58 21.90
N GLY A 174 -2.22 -3.25 20.72
CA GLY A 174 -3.62 -2.98 20.45
C GLY A 174 -4.22 -4.07 19.58
N ILE A 175 -5.53 -4.17 19.59
CA ILE A 175 -6.32 -5.09 18.76
C ILE A 175 -7.53 -4.38 18.18
N ASP A 176 -7.86 -4.67 16.94
CA ASP A 176 -9.15 -4.26 16.35
C ASP A 176 -10.23 -5.27 16.74
N ILE A 177 -11.06 -4.91 17.71
CA ILE A 177 -12.16 -5.76 18.18
C ILE A 177 -13.31 -5.88 17.18
N ALA A 178 -13.34 -5.06 16.13
CA ALA A 178 -14.29 -5.17 15.02
C ALA A 178 -13.78 -6.07 13.88
N ALA A 179 -12.66 -6.78 14.06
CA ALA A 179 -12.16 -7.70 13.05
C ALA A 179 -13.12 -8.87 12.82
N PRO A 180 -13.43 -9.24 11.56
CA PRO A 180 -14.52 -10.16 11.22
C PRO A 180 -14.38 -11.56 11.81
N TRP A 181 -13.16 -11.99 12.14
CA TRP A 181 -12.88 -13.33 12.65
C TRP A 181 -12.59 -13.40 14.15
N ILE A 182 -12.71 -12.30 14.87
CA ILE A 182 -12.63 -12.32 16.33
C ILE A 182 -13.84 -13.10 16.86
N ASN A 183 -13.58 -14.11 17.69
CA ASN A 183 -14.57 -15.03 18.24
C ASN A 183 -15.35 -15.87 17.20
N ALA A 184 -14.90 -15.95 15.97
CA ALA A 184 -15.46 -16.85 14.96
C ALA A 184 -15.01 -18.32 15.16
N GLY A 185 -14.57 -18.68 16.36
CA GLY A 185 -13.93 -19.96 16.68
C GLY A 185 -12.41 -19.87 16.59
N GLY A 186 -11.71 -20.94 16.96
CA GLY A 186 -10.26 -21.03 16.89
C GLY A 186 -9.57 -21.21 18.24
N SER A 187 -8.28 -20.90 18.29
CA SER A 187 -7.47 -21.08 19.49
C SER A 187 -7.55 -19.85 20.39
N PRO A 188 -7.70 -20.04 21.73
CA PRO A 188 -7.65 -18.94 22.67
C PRO A 188 -6.27 -18.28 22.66
N LEU A 189 -6.26 -16.96 22.92
CA LEU A 189 -5.04 -16.18 23.02
C LEU A 189 -4.36 -16.28 24.40
N PHE A 190 -5.09 -16.80 25.38
CA PHE A 190 -4.57 -17.04 26.73
C PHE A 190 -4.79 -18.51 27.13
N GLU A 191 -3.86 -19.02 27.90
CA GLU A 191 -3.96 -20.35 28.51
C GLU A 191 -4.99 -20.35 29.65
N ALA A 192 -5.37 -21.54 30.16
CA ALA A 192 -6.34 -21.67 31.22
C ALA A 192 -5.91 -21.01 32.56
N ASP A 193 -4.61 -20.84 32.77
CA ASP A 193 -4.01 -20.15 33.91
C ASP A 193 -3.91 -18.62 33.74
N GLY A 194 -4.44 -18.09 32.61
CA GLY A 194 -4.43 -16.67 32.30
C GLY A 194 -3.12 -16.13 31.68
N LYS A 195 -2.15 -17.00 31.46
CA LYS A 195 -0.90 -16.61 30.76
C LYS A 195 -1.12 -16.48 29.28
N PRO A 196 -0.35 -15.61 28.59
CA PRO A 196 -0.35 -15.55 27.14
C PRO A 196 -0.02 -16.92 26.52
N SER A 197 -0.78 -17.35 25.53
CA SER A 197 -0.45 -18.54 24.76
C SER A 197 0.79 -18.28 23.88
N ALA A 198 1.50 -19.36 23.50
CA ALA A 198 2.64 -19.26 22.58
C ALA A 198 2.29 -18.52 21.27
N ARG A 199 1.03 -18.68 20.81
CA ARG A 199 0.53 -17.97 19.64
C ARG A 199 0.41 -16.46 19.88
N LEU A 200 -0.11 -16.04 21.02
CA LEU A 200 -0.20 -14.62 21.37
C LEU A 200 1.20 -13.99 21.44
N GLU A 201 2.17 -14.68 22.01
CA GLU A 201 3.55 -14.18 22.07
C GLU A 201 4.16 -14.03 20.66
N GLN A 202 3.91 -14.95 19.75
CA GLN A 202 4.35 -14.83 18.34
C GLN A 202 3.69 -13.64 17.65
N LEU A 203 2.38 -13.41 17.83
CA LEU A 203 1.66 -12.28 17.26
C LEU A 203 2.14 -10.95 17.82
N ARG A 204 2.42 -10.90 19.13
CA ARG A 204 2.99 -9.74 19.81
C ARG A 204 4.38 -9.41 19.25
N ALA A 205 5.27 -10.40 19.21
CA ALA A 205 6.62 -10.24 18.67
C ALA A 205 6.59 -9.75 17.22
N PHE A 206 5.71 -10.31 16.39
CA PHE A 206 5.56 -9.89 15.01
C PHE A 206 5.07 -8.43 14.87
N ALA A 207 4.09 -8.03 15.69
CA ALA A 207 3.60 -6.66 15.68
C ALA A 207 4.66 -5.64 16.15
N GLN A 208 5.47 -6.01 17.15
CA GLN A 208 6.57 -5.20 17.66
C GLN A 208 7.71 -5.09 16.64
N ASP A 209 8.10 -6.20 16.00
CA ASP A 209 9.11 -6.20 14.95
C ASP A 209 8.67 -5.31 13.78
N PHE A 210 7.43 -5.44 13.32
CA PHE A 210 6.89 -4.56 12.27
C PHE A 210 6.94 -3.08 12.67
N HIS A 211 6.65 -2.75 13.92
CA HIS A 211 6.73 -1.37 14.42
C HIS A 211 8.17 -0.84 14.36
N HIS A 212 9.12 -1.63 14.88
CA HIS A 212 10.55 -1.29 14.84
C HIS A 212 11.06 -1.16 13.39
N GLN A 213 10.72 -2.09 12.50
CA GLN A 213 11.04 -2.00 11.08
C GLN A 213 10.43 -0.75 10.42
N GLY A 214 9.27 -0.29 10.91
CA GLY A 214 8.65 0.96 10.48
C GLY A 214 9.52 2.18 10.81
N GLU A 215 10.10 2.25 12.00
CA GLU A 215 10.99 3.34 12.42
C GLU A 215 12.30 3.36 11.60
N VAL A 216 12.88 2.17 11.37
CA VAL A 216 14.04 2.03 10.48
C VAL A 216 13.70 2.51 9.07
N THR A 217 12.55 2.09 8.54
CA THR A 217 12.08 2.48 7.20
C THR A 217 11.90 4.00 7.09
N GLU A 218 11.29 4.62 8.08
CA GLU A 218 11.11 6.07 8.11
C GLU A 218 12.46 6.82 8.07
N THR A 219 13.45 6.32 8.80
CA THR A 219 14.81 6.85 8.78
C THR A 219 15.44 6.75 7.38
N LEU A 220 15.30 5.63 6.71
CA LEU A 220 15.84 5.44 5.35
C LEU A 220 15.14 6.34 4.32
N VAL A 221 13.81 6.44 4.39
CA VAL A 221 13.02 7.30 3.49
C VAL A 221 13.36 8.78 3.71
N LYS A 222 13.54 9.20 4.98
CA LYS A 222 13.98 10.55 5.32
C LYS A 222 15.33 10.88 4.68
N GLN A 223 16.27 9.95 4.70
CA GLN A 223 17.58 10.15 4.05
C GLN A 223 17.46 10.32 2.52
N LEU A 224 16.56 9.58 1.86
CA LEU A 224 16.28 9.75 0.44
C LEU A 224 15.61 11.11 0.15
N GLN A 225 14.70 11.54 1.02
CA GLN A 225 14.04 12.84 0.93
C GLN A 225 15.07 13.99 1.10
N GLU A 226 15.95 13.92 2.09
CA GLU A 226 17.00 14.89 2.34
C GLU A 226 18.05 14.94 1.20
N ALA A 227 18.33 13.79 0.56
CA ALA A 227 19.17 13.73 -0.63
C ALA A 227 18.47 14.30 -1.88
N GLY A 228 17.19 14.67 -1.80
CA GLY A 228 16.43 15.29 -2.88
C GLY A 228 16.12 14.36 -4.05
N VAL A 229 16.27 13.03 -3.89
CA VAL A 229 16.10 12.05 -4.98
C VAL A 229 14.65 11.65 -5.22
N LEU A 230 13.73 12.00 -4.33
CA LEU A 230 12.31 11.72 -4.51
C LEU A 230 11.65 12.76 -5.40
N GLU A 231 10.74 12.33 -6.27
CA GLU A 231 9.94 13.21 -7.13
C GLU A 231 8.49 12.74 -7.20
N ALA A 232 7.58 13.70 -7.31
CA ALA A 232 6.17 13.41 -7.48
C ALA A 232 5.95 12.65 -8.79
N SER A 233 5.10 11.63 -8.75
CA SER A 233 4.78 10.78 -9.89
C SER A 233 3.29 10.47 -9.93
N GLY A 234 2.84 10.01 -11.09
CA GLY A 234 1.48 9.56 -11.33
C GLY A 234 1.45 8.53 -12.43
N LEU A 235 0.38 7.77 -12.47
CA LEU A 235 0.10 6.75 -13.48
C LEU A 235 -1.18 7.11 -14.20
N SER A 236 -1.16 6.92 -15.53
CA SER A 236 -2.36 6.94 -16.35
C SER A 236 -2.72 5.50 -16.71
N ILE A 237 -3.87 5.03 -16.24
CA ILE A 237 -4.36 3.68 -16.49
C ILE A 237 -5.52 3.75 -17.46
N ALA A 238 -5.36 3.14 -18.63
CA ALA A 238 -6.43 3.02 -19.61
C ALA A 238 -7.43 1.94 -19.18
N PRO A 239 -8.76 2.21 -19.15
CA PRO A 239 -9.75 1.20 -18.84
C PRO A 239 -9.77 0.10 -19.90
N GLN A 240 -9.93 -1.16 -19.49
CA GLN A 240 -10.01 -2.33 -20.40
C GLN A 240 -11.30 -2.33 -21.22
N GLY A 241 -12.03 -1.53 -21.43
CA GLY A 241 -13.26 -1.47 -22.26
C GLY A 241 -13.33 -0.22 -23.12
N GLY A 242 -12.26 0.53 -23.17
CA GLY A 242 -12.26 1.89 -23.71
C GLY A 242 -12.83 2.88 -22.70
N GLY A 243 -12.55 4.15 -22.89
CA GLY A 243 -12.95 5.25 -22.01
C GLY A 243 -11.76 6.14 -21.65
N GLU A 244 -12.02 7.19 -20.88
CA GLU A 244 -10.99 8.13 -20.45
C GLU A 244 -9.98 7.47 -19.52
N PRO A 245 -8.67 7.68 -19.74
CA PRO A 245 -7.63 7.17 -18.86
C PRO A 245 -7.78 7.70 -17.44
N ARG A 246 -7.72 6.80 -16.45
CA ARG A 246 -7.77 7.16 -15.04
C ARG A 246 -6.38 7.59 -14.56
N GLN A 247 -6.30 8.76 -13.94
CA GLN A 247 -5.06 9.26 -13.35
C GLN A 247 -4.97 8.81 -11.88
N ILE A 248 -3.89 8.12 -11.54
CA ILE A 248 -3.52 7.78 -10.16
C ILE A 248 -2.33 8.64 -9.79
N GLY A 249 -2.47 9.51 -8.81
CA GLY A 249 -1.42 10.39 -8.32
C GLY A 249 -1.31 10.34 -6.80
N GLY A 250 -0.56 11.31 -6.24
CA GLY A 250 -0.40 11.45 -4.80
C GLY A 250 0.71 10.58 -4.20
N PHE A 251 1.58 10.03 -5.04
CA PHE A 251 2.76 9.31 -4.60
C PHE A 251 4.05 9.88 -5.23
N MET A 252 5.18 9.47 -4.68
CA MET A 252 6.51 9.82 -5.15
C MET A 252 7.28 8.55 -5.49
N VAL A 253 8.27 8.71 -6.37
CA VAL A 253 9.23 7.67 -6.78
C VAL A 253 10.64 8.22 -6.68
N VAL A 254 11.64 7.35 -6.71
CA VAL A 254 13.04 7.77 -6.89
C VAL A 254 13.23 8.26 -8.33
N SER A 255 13.82 9.42 -8.50
CA SER A 255 14.25 9.93 -9.80
C SER A 255 15.62 9.34 -10.18
N PRO A 256 15.72 8.53 -11.26
CA PRO A 256 17.00 8.00 -11.71
C PRO A 256 18.02 9.11 -12.00
N ALA A 257 17.56 10.22 -12.60
CA ALA A 257 18.42 11.35 -12.96
C ALA A 257 19.01 12.02 -11.71
N LYS A 258 18.17 12.29 -10.68
CA LYS A 258 18.63 12.87 -9.42
C LYS A 258 19.54 11.91 -8.64
N LEU A 259 19.23 10.61 -8.65
CA LEU A 259 20.05 9.59 -7.99
C LEU A 259 21.44 9.52 -8.65
N HIS A 260 21.50 9.60 -9.98
CA HIS A 260 22.76 9.61 -10.73
C HIS A 260 23.59 10.89 -10.53
N ALA A 261 22.93 12.00 -10.24
CA ALA A 261 23.57 13.30 -10.03
C ALA A 261 24.10 13.52 -8.61
N LEU A 262 23.95 12.56 -7.69
CA LEU A 262 24.44 12.66 -6.33
C LEU A 262 25.96 12.74 -6.29
N ASP A 263 26.48 13.54 -5.36
CA ASP A 263 27.91 13.56 -5.05
C ASP A 263 28.37 12.28 -4.32
N ALA A 264 29.67 11.99 -4.38
CA ALA A 264 30.26 10.77 -3.83
C ALA A 264 30.02 10.62 -2.32
N THR A 265 30.03 11.73 -1.56
CA THR A 265 29.81 11.71 -0.11
C THR A 265 28.38 11.30 0.22
N THR A 266 27.40 11.86 -0.50
CA THR A 266 25.99 11.51 -0.34
C THR A 266 25.73 10.06 -0.74
N VAL A 267 26.28 9.59 -1.86
CA VAL A 267 26.21 8.19 -2.29
C VAL A 267 26.78 7.25 -1.23
N TYR A 268 27.96 7.56 -0.68
CA TYR A 268 28.57 6.77 0.38
C TYR A 268 27.68 6.68 1.63
N ARG A 269 27.13 7.80 2.08
CA ARG A 269 26.22 7.85 3.23
C ARG A 269 24.96 6.99 3.00
N LEU A 270 24.32 7.13 1.84
CA LEU A 270 23.13 6.34 1.48
C LEU A 270 23.46 4.84 1.34
N HIS A 271 24.66 4.51 0.88
CA HIS A 271 25.13 3.13 0.82
C HIS A 271 25.31 2.53 2.22
N GLN A 272 26.00 3.23 3.11
CA GLN A 272 26.26 2.78 4.48
C GLN A 272 24.97 2.52 5.29
N SER A 273 23.95 3.36 5.10
CA SER A 273 22.68 3.20 5.80
C SER A 273 21.75 2.12 5.20
N GLY A 274 21.96 1.74 3.93
CA GLY A 274 21.04 0.90 3.18
C GLY A 274 19.97 1.67 2.38
N ALA A 275 19.90 3.01 2.50
CA ALA A 275 18.94 3.82 1.76
C ALA A 275 19.15 3.76 0.25
N LEU A 276 20.39 3.60 -0.21
CA LEU A 276 20.71 3.41 -1.63
C LEU A 276 20.11 2.08 -2.16
N ALA A 277 20.18 1.00 -1.37
CA ALA A 277 19.58 -0.28 -1.74
C ALA A 277 18.05 -0.17 -1.81
N LEU A 278 17.44 0.54 -0.85
CA LEU A 278 16.00 0.85 -0.89
C LEU A 278 15.62 1.60 -2.18
N ALA A 279 16.41 2.62 -2.57
CA ALA A 279 16.16 3.39 -3.79
C ALA A 279 16.19 2.51 -5.05
N HIS A 280 17.20 1.65 -5.18
CA HIS A 280 17.29 0.73 -6.32
C HIS A 280 16.18 -0.32 -6.30
N GLY A 281 15.82 -0.88 -5.12
CA GLY A 281 14.71 -1.80 -4.98
C GLY A 281 13.38 -1.17 -5.41
N GLN A 282 13.15 0.09 -5.05
CA GLN A 282 11.97 0.83 -5.49
C GLN A 282 11.95 1.00 -7.01
N LEU A 283 13.05 1.43 -7.63
CA LEU A 283 13.14 1.58 -9.08
C LEU A 283 12.88 0.26 -9.82
N LEU A 284 13.47 -0.85 -9.37
CA LEU A 284 13.26 -2.16 -9.97
C LEU A 284 11.80 -2.61 -9.87
N SER A 285 11.12 -2.27 -8.77
CA SER A 285 9.72 -2.64 -8.53
C SER A 285 8.75 -2.02 -9.53
N LEU A 286 9.12 -0.90 -10.17
CA LEU A 286 8.25 -0.21 -11.13
C LEU A 286 7.96 -1.05 -12.38
N SER A 287 8.74 -2.10 -12.65
CA SER A 287 8.44 -3.09 -13.68
C SER A 287 7.09 -3.79 -13.46
N ASN A 288 6.57 -3.81 -12.22
CA ASN A 288 5.28 -4.40 -11.89
C ASN A 288 4.08 -3.48 -12.15
N LEU A 289 4.28 -2.27 -12.64
CA LEU A 289 3.15 -1.35 -12.97
C LEU A 289 2.14 -1.98 -13.95
N ASN A 290 2.60 -2.91 -14.79
CA ASN A 290 1.73 -3.66 -15.71
C ASN A 290 0.65 -4.50 -14.99
N VAL A 291 0.86 -4.87 -13.72
CA VAL A 291 -0.13 -5.61 -12.92
C VAL A 291 -1.37 -4.77 -12.65
N LEU A 292 -1.21 -3.44 -12.56
CA LEU A 292 -2.31 -2.50 -12.34
C LEU A 292 -3.15 -2.26 -13.59
N ASN A 293 -2.62 -2.61 -14.76
CA ASN A 293 -3.30 -2.54 -16.05
C ASN A 293 -3.11 -3.89 -16.79
N PRO A 294 -3.74 -4.97 -16.32
CA PRO A 294 -3.61 -6.26 -16.98
C PRO A 294 -4.15 -6.15 -18.41
N VAL A 295 -3.27 -6.21 -19.39
CA VAL A 295 -3.67 -6.43 -20.78
C VAL A 295 -4.24 -7.85 -20.81
N THR A 296 -5.57 -7.98 -20.84
CA THR A 296 -6.18 -9.28 -21.14
C THR A 296 -5.77 -9.66 -22.55
N SER A 297 -4.82 -10.57 -22.64
CA SER A 297 -4.59 -11.32 -23.87
C SER A 297 -5.86 -12.14 -24.11
N SER A 298 -6.80 -11.58 -24.84
CA SER A 298 -7.89 -12.33 -25.44
C SER A 298 -7.30 -13.18 -26.58
N ALA A 299 -6.61 -14.25 -26.22
CA ALA A 299 -6.40 -15.36 -27.11
C ALA A 299 -7.75 -16.08 -27.25
N GLU A 300 -8.61 -15.58 -28.14
CA GLU A 300 -9.70 -16.41 -28.64
C GLU A 300 -9.07 -17.68 -29.24
N PRO A 301 -9.52 -18.88 -28.83
CA PRO A 301 -9.11 -20.09 -29.52
C PRO A 301 -9.64 -19.99 -30.95
N SER A 302 -8.73 -19.85 -31.91
CA SER A 302 -9.01 -19.97 -33.34
C SER A 302 -9.90 -21.15 -33.59
N LYS A 303 -11.17 -20.93 -33.98
CA LYS A 303 -12.07 -21.97 -34.45
C LYS A 303 -11.47 -22.57 -35.71
N SER A 304 -10.88 -23.75 -35.54
CA SER A 304 -10.41 -24.61 -36.59
C SER A 304 -11.47 -24.72 -37.70
N ALA A 305 -11.11 -24.27 -38.90
CA ALA A 305 -11.91 -24.36 -40.10
C ALA A 305 -12.22 -25.86 -40.37
N LYS A 306 -13.47 -26.23 -40.27
CA LYS A 306 -13.97 -27.54 -40.76
C LYS A 306 -13.78 -27.57 -42.28
N SER A 307 -12.76 -28.26 -42.73
CA SER A 307 -12.60 -28.67 -44.12
C SER A 307 -13.84 -29.51 -44.56
N LYS A 308 -14.63 -28.92 -45.42
CA LYS A 308 -15.68 -29.65 -46.16
C LYS A 308 -15.00 -30.47 -47.25
N ASN A 309 -14.79 -31.75 -46.97
CA ASN A 309 -14.41 -32.69 -47.99
C ASN A 309 -15.65 -32.99 -48.84
N LYS A 310 -15.71 -32.44 -50.05
CA LYS A 310 -16.74 -32.71 -51.05
C LYS A 310 -16.24 -33.89 -51.88
N SER A 311 -16.78 -35.06 -51.60
CA SER A 311 -16.66 -36.25 -52.44
C SER A 311 -17.28 -35.96 -53.80
N VAL A 312 -16.54 -36.17 -54.86
CA VAL A 312 -17.05 -36.24 -56.25
C VAL A 312 -16.86 -37.68 -56.72
N LYS A 313 -17.90 -38.13 -57.24
CA LYS A 313 -18.14 -39.44 -57.85
C LYS A 313 -17.33 -39.59 -59.14
#